data_24afc3e3b637f2a905e94c0d3bd182b0
#
_entry.id   24afc3e3b637f2a905e94c0d3bd182b0
#
_cell.length_a   1.000
_cell.length_b   1.000
_cell.length_c   1.000
_cell.angle_alpha   90.00
_cell.angle_beta   90.00
_cell.angle_gamma   90.00
#
_symmetry.space_group_name_H-M   'P 1'
#
loop_
_entity.id
_entity.type
_entity.pdbx_description
1 polymer ?
#
loop_
_entity_poly.entity_id
_entity_poly.type
_entity_poly.pdbx_seq_one_letter_code
_entity_poly.pdbx_strand_id
1 'polypeptide(L)'
;MHYFISDAHIRTDESYRSKLLVKFLREIKDKMTHLYILGDLFEFWFEYNLVFPKNYFKTLAVLYNLIQDGKKVHYILGNHEVIRGSFLENFGFVVHNNHVLLTIDGRRVFLAHGNKVDRRLWITLWDKMLTSRLNHALYSIIHPDVGVFLAQGISYLSRKQQGNPNLVQLLEQYAQRKLREVDIVMLAHSHIPVLKRFQSNKYYINTGDWVKHFSYVVIDRGRVELRKYRQ
;
A
#
# COMPACT_ATOMS: atom_id res chain seq x y z
N MET A 1 5.22 14.96 11.25
CA MET A 1 5.52 13.52 11.25
C MET A 1 5.04 12.88 9.97
N HIS A 2 5.76 11.89 9.45
CA HIS A 2 5.42 11.09 8.29
C HIS A 2 5.00 9.68 8.75
N TYR A 3 3.82 9.24 8.34
CA TYR A 3 3.26 7.94 8.69
C TYR A 3 3.18 7.04 7.46
N PHE A 4 3.45 5.75 7.62
CA PHE A 4 3.47 4.78 6.54
C PHE A 4 2.70 3.53 6.95
N ILE A 5 1.77 3.11 6.10
CA ILE A 5 0.95 1.90 6.26
C ILE A 5 0.89 1.13 4.95
N SER A 6 0.54 -0.14 4.99
CA SER A 6 0.29 -0.98 3.81
C SER A 6 -0.60 -2.16 4.13
N ASP A 7 -0.97 -2.93 3.11
CA ASP A 7 -1.52 -4.28 3.19
C ASP A 7 -2.69 -4.39 4.20
N ALA A 8 -3.66 -3.46 4.12
CA ALA A 8 -4.83 -3.50 4.99
C ALA A 8 -5.90 -4.44 4.45
N HIS A 9 -5.92 -4.67 3.14
CA HIS A 9 -6.86 -5.57 2.47
C HIS A 9 -8.30 -5.44 2.99
N ILE A 10 -8.79 -4.21 3.03
CA ILE A 10 -10.14 -3.90 3.48
C ILE A 10 -11.12 -4.49 2.49
N ARG A 11 -12.03 -5.35 2.96
CA ARG A 11 -13.13 -5.93 2.19
C ARG A 11 -14.41 -5.13 2.32
N THR A 12 -14.63 -4.62 3.52
CA THR A 12 -15.78 -3.82 3.88
C THR A 12 -15.46 -2.92 5.06
N ASP A 13 -16.09 -1.75 5.09
CA ASP A 13 -16.00 -0.79 6.19
C ASP A 13 -16.48 -1.34 7.53
N GLU A 14 -17.31 -2.39 7.51
CA GLU A 14 -17.79 -3.03 8.73
C GLU A 14 -16.78 -4.03 9.33
N SER A 15 -15.72 -4.36 8.60
CA SER A 15 -14.69 -5.26 9.11
C SER A 15 -13.93 -4.64 10.29
N TYR A 16 -13.48 -5.49 11.22
CA TYR A 16 -12.67 -5.08 12.37
C TYR A 16 -11.43 -4.27 11.93
N ARG A 17 -10.76 -4.71 10.86
CA ARG A 17 -9.57 -4.04 10.30
C ARG A 17 -9.87 -2.61 9.85
N SER A 18 -10.96 -2.43 9.12
CA SER A 18 -11.38 -1.11 8.66
C SER A 18 -11.69 -0.18 9.81
N LYS A 19 -12.48 -0.65 10.78
CA LYS A 19 -12.83 0.13 11.99
C LYS A 19 -11.57 0.54 12.76
N LEU A 20 -10.62 -0.39 12.88
CA LEU A 20 -9.37 -0.14 13.57
C LEU A 20 -8.48 0.87 12.82
N LEU A 21 -8.37 0.74 11.49
CA LEU A 21 -7.63 1.68 10.65
C LEU A 21 -8.25 3.08 10.70
N VAL A 22 -9.56 3.19 10.60
CA VAL A 22 -10.28 4.46 10.71
C VAL A 22 -10.05 5.13 12.06
N LYS A 23 -10.08 4.35 13.17
CA LYS A 23 -9.77 4.83 14.51
C LYS A 23 -8.33 5.36 14.57
N PHE A 24 -7.36 4.57 14.12
CA PHE A 24 -5.96 4.96 14.06
C PHE A 24 -5.74 6.26 13.28
N LEU A 25 -6.29 6.36 12.07
CA LEU A 25 -6.14 7.56 11.23
C LEU A 25 -6.67 8.82 11.92
N ARG A 26 -7.78 8.71 12.65
CA ARG A 26 -8.33 9.81 13.44
C ARG A 26 -7.43 10.21 14.61
N GLU A 27 -6.83 9.23 15.30
CA GLU A 27 -5.95 9.48 16.44
C GLU A 27 -4.62 10.14 16.05
N ILE A 28 -4.08 9.80 14.87
CA ILE A 28 -2.81 10.37 14.40
C ILE A 28 -2.97 11.69 13.62
N LYS A 29 -4.20 12.08 13.29
CA LYS A 29 -4.53 13.23 12.44
C LYS A 29 -3.74 14.50 12.80
N ASP A 30 -3.74 14.89 14.07
CA ASP A 30 -3.14 16.15 14.49
C ASP A 30 -1.60 16.12 14.47
N LYS A 31 -1.01 14.94 14.63
CA LYS A 31 0.44 14.73 14.60
C LYS A 31 0.98 14.52 13.19
N MET A 32 0.13 14.10 12.28
CA MET A 32 0.48 13.73 10.91
C MET A 32 0.54 14.93 9.98
N THR A 33 1.58 15.02 9.17
CA THR A 33 1.67 15.92 8.01
C THR A 33 1.51 15.16 6.70
N HIS A 34 2.07 13.95 6.62
CA HIS A 34 2.03 13.08 5.44
C HIS A 34 1.64 11.66 5.83
N LEU A 35 0.76 11.07 5.04
CA LEU A 35 0.44 9.64 5.09
C LEU A 35 0.91 9.00 3.78
N TYR A 36 1.64 7.91 3.88
CA TYR A 36 2.06 7.09 2.75
C TYR A 36 1.41 5.72 2.85
N ILE A 37 0.60 5.38 1.88
CA ILE A 37 -0.04 4.07 1.75
C ILE A 37 0.77 3.29 0.71
N LEU A 38 1.49 2.27 1.14
CA LEU A 38 2.35 1.46 0.29
C LEU A 38 1.60 0.28 -0.34
N GLY A 39 0.41 0.54 -0.90
CA GLY A 39 -0.39 -0.41 -1.65
C GLY A 39 -1.25 -1.34 -0.81
N ASP A 40 -2.13 -2.03 -1.51
CA ASP A 40 -3.02 -3.07 -0.99
C ASP A 40 -3.86 -2.59 0.21
N LEU A 41 -4.34 -1.33 0.14
CA LEU A 41 -5.26 -0.78 1.15
C LEU A 41 -6.59 -1.53 1.11
N PHE A 42 -7.10 -1.74 -0.08
CA PHE A 42 -8.35 -2.47 -0.32
C PHE A 42 -8.05 -3.90 -0.77
N GLU A 43 -8.98 -4.81 -0.52
CA GLU A 43 -8.87 -6.20 -1.00
C GLU A 43 -8.81 -6.27 -2.52
N PHE A 44 -9.50 -5.36 -3.19
CA PHE A 44 -9.43 -5.15 -4.62
C PHE A 44 -9.96 -3.76 -4.96
N TRP A 45 -9.24 -3.04 -5.80
CA TRP A 45 -9.65 -1.73 -6.29
C TRP A 45 -9.65 -1.72 -7.81
N PHE A 46 -10.79 -1.39 -8.38
CA PHE A 46 -10.96 -1.18 -9.82
C PHE A 46 -11.79 0.09 -10.04
N GLU A 47 -11.34 0.95 -10.92
CA GLU A 47 -12.04 2.19 -11.28
C GLU A 47 -12.97 1.94 -12.45
N TYR A 48 -14.25 1.82 -12.19
CA TYR A 48 -15.31 1.91 -13.20
C TYR A 48 -15.54 3.38 -13.58
N ASN A 49 -16.16 3.62 -14.74
CA ASN A 49 -16.38 4.98 -15.22
C ASN A 49 -17.32 5.81 -14.33
N LEU A 50 -18.35 5.20 -13.75
CA LEU A 50 -19.42 5.90 -13.05
C LEU A 50 -19.64 5.42 -11.61
N VAL A 51 -19.02 4.33 -11.19
CA VAL A 51 -19.28 3.71 -9.88
C VAL A 51 -17.98 3.32 -9.18
N PHE A 52 -18.01 3.32 -7.86
CA PHE A 52 -16.95 2.75 -7.04
C PHE A 52 -17.56 1.84 -5.96
N PRO A 53 -16.79 0.90 -5.38
CA PRO A 53 -17.32 -0.03 -4.38
C PRO A 53 -17.75 0.69 -3.10
N LYS A 54 -19.05 0.70 -2.82
CA LYS A 54 -19.64 1.33 -1.61
C LYS A 54 -19.06 0.82 -0.30
N ASN A 55 -18.51 -0.40 -0.33
CA ASN A 55 -17.94 -1.07 0.85
C ASN A 55 -16.70 -0.37 1.44
N TYR A 56 -16.13 0.61 0.72
CA TYR A 56 -14.94 1.35 1.12
C TYR A 56 -15.24 2.81 1.47
N PHE A 57 -16.53 3.19 1.47
CA PHE A 57 -16.96 4.59 1.60
C PHE A 57 -16.46 5.24 2.88
N LYS A 58 -16.60 4.58 4.04
CA LYS A 58 -16.18 5.15 5.35
C LYS A 58 -14.67 5.35 5.42
N THR A 59 -13.91 4.38 4.90
CA THR A 59 -12.45 4.48 4.85
C THR A 59 -12.01 5.60 3.92
N LEU A 60 -12.60 5.71 2.72
CA LEU A 60 -12.34 6.79 1.78
C LEU A 60 -12.73 8.16 2.37
N ALA A 61 -13.88 8.26 3.04
CA ALA A 61 -14.33 9.50 3.65
C ALA A 61 -13.35 10.02 4.72
N VAL A 62 -12.77 9.12 5.52
CA VAL A 62 -11.74 9.53 6.50
C VAL A 62 -10.47 10.02 5.81
N LEU A 63 -10.01 9.33 4.77
CA LEU A 63 -8.84 9.75 3.99
C LEU A 63 -9.09 11.09 3.28
N TYR A 64 -10.30 11.28 2.73
CA TYR A 64 -10.71 12.55 2.14
C TYR A 64 -10.67 13.69 3.16
N ASN A 65 -11.23 13.49 4.35
CA ASN A 65 -11.20 14.48 5.40
C ASN A 65 -9.76 14.84 5.81
N LEU A 66 -8.84 13.88 5.86
CA LEU A 66 -7.42 14.17 6.11
C LEU A 66 -6.85 15.08 5.02
N ILE A 67 -7.18 14.84 3.76
CA ILE A 67 -6.76 15.68 2.63
C ILE A 67 -7.34 17.09 2.75
N GLN A 68 -8.63 17.21 3.06
CA GLN A 68 -9.29 18.51 3.26
C GLN A 68 -8.68 19.29 4.45
N ASP A 69 -8.20 18.60 5.47
CA ASP A 69 -7.46 19.17 6.60
C ASP A 69 -6.00 19.50 6.26
N GLY A 70 -5.62 19.50 4.98
CA GLY A 70 -4.30 19.88 4.47
C GLY A 70 -3.23 18.81 4.66
N LYS A 71 -3.59 17.56 5.01
CA LYS A 71 -2.63 16.46 5.08
C LYS A 71 -2.34 15.95 3.67
N LYS A 72 -1.08 15.61 3.39
CA LYS A 72 -0.70 15.01 2.11
C LYS A 72 -0.81 13.50 2.21
N VAL A 73 -1.67 12.90 1.39
CA VAL A 73 -1.87 11.45 1.34
C VAL A 73 -1.31 10.92 0.02
N HIS A 74 -0.21 10.17 0.13
CA HIS A 74 0.45 9.50 -0.99
C HIS A 74 -0.04 8.05 -1.08
N TYR A 75 -0.32 7.60 -2.29
CA TYR A 75 -0.75 6.24 -2.55
C TYR A 75 0.18 5.58 -3.57
N ILE A 76 0.98 4.63 -3.13
CA ILE A 76 1.81 3.79 -3.99
C ILE A 76 0.99 2.55 -4.33
N LEU A 77 0.78 2.28 -5.62
CA LEU A 77 -0.07 1.16 -6.03
C LEU A 77 0.58 -0.19 -5.73
N GLY A 78 -0.20 -1.10 -5.17
CA GLY A 78 0.13 -2.51 -5.00
C GLY A 78 -0.38 -3.37 -6.16
N ASN A 79 -0.52 -4.67 -5.91
CA ASN A 79 -1.03 -5.61 -6.91
C ASN A 79 -2.55 -5.82 -6.84
N HIS A 80 -3.22 -5.29 -5.82
CA HIS A 80 -4.67 -5.32 -5.67
C HIS A 80 -5.37 -4.07 -6.23
N GLU A 81 -4.59 -3.08 -6.70
CA GLU A 81 -5.11 -1.86 -7.33
C GLU A 81 -4.94 -1.90 -8.84
N VAL A 82 -6.05 -2.02 -9.56
CA VAL A 82 -6.11 -1.92 -11.02
C VAL A 82 -6.67 -0.55 -11.39
N ILE A 83 -5.80 0.46 -11.35
CA ILE A 83 -6.16 1.86 -11.62
C ILE A 83 -5.83 2.22 -13.06
N ARG A 84 -6.81 2.77 -13.77
CA ARG A 84 -6.65 3.37 -15.10
C ARG A 84 -7.40 4.68 -15.27
N GLY A 85 -8.14 5.08 -14.27
CA GLY A 85 -8.82 6.36 -14.17
C GLY A 85 -8.00 7.36 -13.37
N SER A 86 -8.67 8.41 -12.96
CA SER A 86 -8.13 9.51 -12.14
C SER A 86 -8.95 9.72 -10.86
N PHE A 87 -9.71 8.71 -10.44
CA PHE A 87 -10.59 8.86 -9.26
C PHE A 87 -9.79 9.22 -8.01
N LEU A 88 -8.71 8.48 -7.74
CA LEU A 88 -7.90 8.75 -6.55
C LEU A 88 -7.21 10.11 -6.62
N GLU A 89 -6.68 10.49 -7.80
CA GLU A 89 -6.08 11.82 -8.00
C GLU A 89 -7.14 12.94 -7.83
N ASN A 90 -8.32 12.77 -8.41
CA ASN A 90 -9.43 13.71 -8.27
C ASN A 90 -9.95 13.78 -6.81
N PHE A 91 -9.79 12.70 -6.07
CA PHE A 91 -10.08 12.64 -4.64
C PHE A 91 -9.04 13.38 -3.80
N GLY A 92 -7.88 13.72 -4.39
CA GLY A 92 -6.80 14.48 -3.79
C GLY A 92 -5.60 13.66 -3.32
N PHE A 93 -5.53 12.37 -3.67
CA PHE A 93 -4.34 11.56 -3.41
C PHE A 93 -3.20 11.92 -4.37
N VAL A 94 -1.97 11.83 -3.88
CA VAL A 94 -0.77 11.83 -4.72
C VAL A 94 -0.45 10.39 -5.09
N VAL A 95 -0.88 9.95 -6.29
CA VAL A 95 -0.77 8.54 -6.72
C VAL A 95 0.57 8.28 -7.39
N HIS A 96 1.17 7.14 -7.05
CA HIS A 96 2.43 6.65 -7.59
C HIS A 96 2.28 5.23 -8.13
N ASN A 97 2.47 5.03 -9.43
CA ASN A 97 2.21 3.75 -10.10
C ASN A 97 3.14 2.60 -9.70
N ASN A 98 4.36 2.87 -9.26
CA ASN A 98 5.35 1.82 -8.99
C ASN A 98 6.15 2.08 -7.71
N HIS A 99 6.84 3.21 -7.69
CA HIS A 99 7.70 3.63 -6.61
C HIS A 99 7.83 5.14 -6.62
N VAL A 100 8.29 5.68 -5.53
CA VAL A 100 8.64 7.10 -5.42
C VAL A 100 9.95 7.26 -4.65
N LEU A 101 10.73 8.23 -5.08
CA LEU A 101 11.95 8.67 -4.41
C LEU A 101 11.68 10.04 -3.80
N LEU A 102 11.86 10.16 -2.50
CA LEU A 102 11.57 11.36 -1.74
C LEU A 102 12.76 11.75 -0.86
N THR A 103 12.78 12.99 -0.42
CA THR A 103 13.65 13.42 0.67
C THR A 103 12.79 13.71 1.89
N ILE A 104 13.03 12.99 2.99
CA ILE A 104 12.33 13.16 4.27
C ILE A 104 13.38 13.41 5.35
N ASP A 105 13.28 14.54 6.03
CA ASP A 105 14.22 14.96 7.06
C ASP A 105 15.70 14.86 6.63
N GLY A 106 15.98 15.28 5.37
CA GLY A 106 17.31 15.27 4.76
C GLY A 106 17.80 13.90 4.27
N ARG A 107 16.99 12.83 4.39
CA ARG A 107 17.34 11.48 3.94
C ARG A 107 16.63 11.13 2.63
N ARG A 108 17.34 10.46 1.74
CA ARG A 108 16.77 9.90 0.52
C ARG A 108 16.02 8.61 0.83
N VAL A 109 14.71 8.62 0.59
CA VAL A 109 13.78 7.52 0.92
C VAL A 109 13.20 6.96 -0.37
N PHE A 110 13.38 5.66 -0.58
CA PHE A 110 12.75 4.90 -1.65
C PHE A 110 11.54 4.15 -1.09
N LEU A 111 10.36 4.41 -1.65
CA LEU A 111 9.11 3.75 -1.28
C LEU A 111 8.58 2.94 -2.46
N ALA A 112 8.20 1.69 -2.23
CA ALA A 112 7.50 0.85 -3.20
C ALA A 112 6.65 -0.19 -2.46
N HIS A 113 5.61 -0.72 -3.14
CA HIS A 113 4.87 -1.84 -2.55
C HIS A 113 5.75 -3.10 -2.44
N GLY A 114 6.41 -3.48 -3.52
CA GLY A 114 7.32 -4.64 -3.49
C GLY A 114 6.92 -5.78 -4.42
N ASN A 115 5.69 -5.82 -4.93
CA ASN A 115 5.21 -6.86 -5.85
C ASN A 115 6.05 -6.99 -7.13
N LYS A 116 6.65 -5.90 -7.61
CA LYS A 116 7.48 -5.88 -8.83
C LYS A 116 8.95 -6.31 -8.61
N VAL A 117 9.29 -6.68 -7.39
CA VAL A 117 10.62 -7.21 -7.06
C VAL A 117 10.76 -8.65 -7.54
N ASP A 118 9.71 -9.44 -7.46
CA ASP A 118 9.67 -10.80 -7.99
C ASP A 118 9.46 -10.76 -9.51
N ARG A 119 10.55 -11.02 -10.26
CA ARG A 119 10.57 -10.96 -11.72
C ARG A 119 10.39 -12.32 -12.39
N ARG A 120 9.87 -13.32 -11.70
CA ARG A 120 9.56 -14.59 -12.36
C ARG A 120 8.64 -14.37 -13.56
N LEU A 121 8.97 -14.98 -14.68
CA LEU A 121 8.30 -14.74 -15.98
C LEU A 121 6.77 -14.85 -15.89
N TRP A 122 6.27 -15.87 -15.23
CA TRP A 122 4.82 -16.10 -15.11
C TRP A 122 4.12 -15.04 -14.24
N ILE A 123 4.76 -14.52 -13.18
CA ILE A 123 4.23 -13.41 -12.36
C ILE A 123 4.17 -12.14 -13.21
N THR A 124 5.23 -11.87 -13.96
CA THR A 124 5.30 -10.70 -14.85
C THR A 124 4.27 -10.78 -15.98
N LEU A 125 4.05 -11.96 -16.55
CA LEU A 125 3.02 -12.17 -17.57
C LEU A 125 1.61 -12.01 -17.01
N TRP A 126 1.36 -12.55 -15.81
CA TRP A 126 0.09 -12.42 -15.12
C TRP A 126 -0.22 -10.95 -14.78
N ASP A 127 0.75 -10.21 -14.26
CA ASP A 127 0.63 -8.78 -13.96
C ASP A 127 0.33 -7.97 -15.23
N LYS A 128 1.06 -8.23 -16.33
CA LYS A 128 0.80 -7.60 -17.64
C LYS A 128 -0.59 -7.92 -18.19
N MET A 129 -1.05 -9.16 -18.02
CA MET A 129 -2.39 -9.56 -18.43
C MET A 129 -3.45 -8.79 -17.64
N LEU A 130 -3.36 -8.79 -16.32
CA LEU A 130 -4.32 -8.11 -15.44
C LEU A 130 -4.35 -6.58 -15.69
N THR A 131 -3.19 -5.96 -15.94
CA THR A 131 -3.08 -4.52 -16.17
C THR A 131 -3.22 -4.12 -17.65
N SER A 132 -3.52 -5.05 -18.56
CA SER A 132 -3.68 -4.74 -19.99
C SER A 132 -4.92 -3.88 -20.26
N ARG A 133 -4.87 -3.07 -21.35
CA ARG A 133 -6.01 -2.26 -21.78
C ARG A 133 -7.21 -3.12 -22.14
N LEU A 134 -6.96 -4.26 -22.80
CA LEU A 134 -8.01 -5.19 -23.21
C LEU A 134 -8.70 -5.80 -21.98
N ASN A 135 -7.95 -6.29 -21.01
CA ASN A 135 -8.52 -6.85 -19.80
C ASN A 135 -9.33 -5.80 -19.01
N HIS A 136 -8.81 -4.58 -18.93
CA HIS A 136 -9.55 -3.48 -18.30
C HIS A 136 -10.87 -3.19 -19.02
N ALA A 137 -10.88 -3.13 -20.35
CA ALA A 137 -12.09 -2.92 -21.15
C ALA A 137 -13.10 -4.06 -20.97
N LEU A 138 -12.63 -5.31 -21.00
CA LEU A 138 -13.48 -6.49 -20.74
C LEU A 138 -14.05 -6.48 -19.32
N TYR A 139 -13.22 -6.16 -18.33
CA TYR A 139 -13.65 -6.11 -16.93
C TYR A 139 -14.65 -4.97 -16.68
N SER A 140 -14.51 -3.83 -17.36
CA SER A 140 -15.43 -2.67 -17.22
C SER A 140 -16.85 -2.95 -17.72
N ILE A 141 -17.04 -3.97 -18.56
CA ILE A 141 -18.37 -4.41 -19.06
C ILE A 141 -19.04 -5.36 -18.05
N ILE A 142 -18.26 -6.00 -17.16
CA ILE A 142 -18.81 -6.90 -16.16
C ILE A 142 -19.55 -6.07 -15.11
N HIS A 143 -20.76 -6.55 -14.74
CA HIS A 143 -21.49 -5.90 -13.65
C HIS A 143 -20.61 -5.77 -12.41
N PRO A 144 -20.53 -4.59 -11.76
CA PRO A 144 -19.60 -4.35 -10.66
C PRO A 144 -19.67 -5.39 -9.53
N ASP A 145 -20.86 -5.85 -9.15
CA ASP A 145 -21.02 -6.85 -8.09
C ASP A 145 -20.38 -8.20 -8.47
N VAL A 146 -20.52 -8.61 -9.74
CA VAL A 146 -19.89 -9.84 -10.25
C VAL A 146 -18.38 -9.66 -10.34
N GLY A 147 -17.93 -8.51 -10.84
CA GLY A 147 -16.51 -8.17 -10.93
C GLY A 147 -15.81 -8.21 -9.57
N VAL A 148 -16.40 -7.54 -8.58
CA VAL A 148 -15.86 -7.52 -7.20
C VAL A 148 -15.84 -8.93 -6.60
N PHE A 149 -16.89 -9.74 -6.80
CA PHE A 149 -16.93 -11.12 -6.30
C PHE A 149 -15.80 -11.98 -6.90
N LEU A 150 -15.61 -11.92 -8.22
CA LEU A 150 -14.56 -12.67 -8.92
C LEU A 150 -13.16 -12.23 -8.46
N ALA A 151 -12.94 -10.93 -8.36
CA ALA A 151 -11.67 -10.37 -7.91
C ALA A 151 -11.33 -10.75 -6.47
N GLN A 152 -12.30 -10.75 -5.57
CA GLN A 152 -12.09 -11.21 -4.18
C GLN A 152 -11.71 -12.69 -4.11
N GLY A 153 -12.26 -13.52 -5.00
CA GLY A 153 -11.86 -14.92 -5.13
C GLY A 153 -10.40 -15.08 -5.55
N ILE A 154 -9.97 -14.35 -6.57
CA ILE A 154 -8.57 -14.34 -7.05
C ILE A 154 -7.64 -13.83 -5.96
N SER A 155 -7.99 -12.73 -5.31
CA SER A 155 -7.21 -12.15 -4.20
C SER A 155 -7.03 -13.12 -3.04
N TYR A 156 -8.06 -13.91 -2.72
CA TYR A 156 -7.95 -14.95 -1.69
C TYR A 156 -6.90 -16.01 -2.03
N LEU A 157 -6.83 -16.42 -3.29
CA LEU A 157 -5.84 -17.41 -3.75
C LEU A 157 -4.41 -16.85 -3.73
N SER A 158 -4.22 -15.58 -4.08
CA SER A 158 -2.91 -14.93 -4.09
C SER A 158 -2.30 -14.81 -2.69
N ARG A 159 -3.14 -14.67 -1.66
CA ARG A 159 -2.69 -14.54 -0.26
C ARG A 159 -2.03 -15.79 0.34
N LYS A 160 -2.14 -16.95 -0.28
CA LYS A 160 -1.40 -18.14 0.17
C LYS A 160 0.12 -17.97 0.14
N GLN A 161 0.63 -16.94 -0.53
CA GLN A 161 2.05 -16.62 -0.58
C GLN A 161 2.51 -15.61 0.49
N GLN A 162 1.58 -15.07 1.28
CA GLN A 162 1.90 -14.12 2.35
C GLN A 162 2.78 -14.77 3.41
N GLY A 163 3.84 -14.05 3.82
CA GLY A 163 4.80 -14.57 4.80
C GLY A 163 5.77 -15.64 4.27
N ASN A 164 5.79 -15.87 2.95
CA ASN A 164 6.74 -16.80 2.35
C ASN A 164 8.20 -16.34 2.62
N PRO A 165 9.03 -17.16 3.29
CA PRO A 165 10.41 -16.81 3.62
C PRO A 165 11.26 -16.42 2.39
N ASN A 166 11.03 -17.07 1.24
CA ASN A 166 11.73 -16.74 0.00
C ASN A 166 11.40 -15.33 -0.50
N LEU A 167 10.14 -14.90 -0.36
CA LEU A 167 9.72 -13.54 -0.72
C LEU A 167 10.38 -12.51 0.22
N VAL A 168 10.36 -12.77 1.52
CA VAL A 168 11.00 -11.89 2.52
C VAL A 168 12.49 -11.72 2.19
N GLN A 169 13.21 -12.79 1.90
CA GLN A 169 14.62 -12.77 1.52
C GLN A 169 14.85 -12.01 0.21
N LEU A 170 14.00 -12.21 -0.79
CA LEU A 170 14.07 -11.52 -2.08
C LEU A 170 13.92 -10.01 -1.92
N LEU A 171 12.94 -9.56 -1.12
CA LEU A 171 12.71 -8.15 -0.83
C LEU A 171 13.90 -7.54 -0.07
N GLU A 172 14.48 -8.26 0.87
CA GLU A 172 15.66 -7.80 1.60
C GLU A 172 16.88 -7.64 0.67
N GLN A 173 17.15 -8.62 -0.18
CA GLN A 173 18.23 -8.53 -1.16
C GLN A 173 18.04 -7.37 -2.14
N TYR A 174 16.81 -7.14 -2.57
CA TYR A 174 16.48 -5.97 -3.38
C TYR A 174 16.76 -4.66 -2.63
N ALA A 175 16.32 -4.59 -1.39
CA ALA A 175 16.52 -3.41 -0.55
C ALA A 175 18.02 -3.13 -0.32
N GLN A 176 18.84 -4.14 -0.06
CA GLN A 176 20.29 -3.98 0.11
C GLN A 176 20.95 -3.40 -1.13
N ARG A 177 20.54 -3.82 -2.35
CA ARG A 177 21.03 -3.21 -3.59
C ARG A 177 20.63 -1.74 -3.70
N LYS A 178 19.37 -1.41 -3.38
CA LYS A 178 18.86 -0.04 -3.43
C LYS A 178 19.50 0.88 -2.37
N LEU A 179 19.87 0.37 -1.22
CA LEU A 179 20.56 1.12 -0.17
C LEU A 179 21.95 1.65 -0.60
N ARG A 180 22.49 1.21 -1.74
CA ARG A 180 23.70 1.85 -2.32
C ARG A 180 23.39 3.28 -2.81
N GLU A 181 22.17 3.56 -3.21
CA GLU A 181 21.72 4.81 -3.83
C GLU A 181 20.95 5.71 -2.88
N VAL A 182 20.33 5.16 -1.82
CA VAL A 182 19.44 5.85 -0.90
C VAL A 182 19.76 5.53 0.56
N ASP A 183 19.14 6.25 1.50
CA ASP A 183 19.36 6.06 2.93
C ASP A 183 18.33 5.14 3.57
N ILE A 184 17.10 5.15 3.04
CA ILE A 184 15.99 4.34 3.54
C ILE A 184 15.30 3.67 2.35
N VAL A 185 15.13 2.36 2.44
CA VAL A 185 14.26 1.58 1.54
C VAL A 185 13.10 1.05 2.34
N MET A 186 11.89 1.43 1.95
CA MET A 186 10.67 0.98 2.58
C MET A 186 9.82 0.21 1.58
N LEU A 187 9.51 -1.03 1.93
CA LEU A 187 8.71 -1.97 1.14
C LEU A 187 7.53 -2.48 1.97
N ALA A 188 6.63 -3.21 1.30
CA ALA A 188 5.45 -3.86 1.83
C ALA A 188 5.33 -5.29 1.27
N HIS A 189 4.15 -5.77 0.94
CA HIS A 189 3.84 -6.97 0.16
C HIS A 189 4.14 -8.31 0.83
N SER A 190 5.17 -8.44 1.67
CA SER A 190 5.45 -9.69 2.40
C SER A 190 4.55 -9.88 3.62
N HIS A 191 3.87 -8.84 4.08
CA HIS A 191 3.09 -8.80 5.31
C HIS A 191 3.90 -9.00 6.60
N ILE A 192 5.21 -9.16 6.52
CA ILE A 192 6.07 -9.36 7.69
C ILE A 192 6.75 -8.04 8.04
N PRO A 193 6.43 -7.45 9.21
CA PRO A 193 7.06 -6.20 9.61
C PRO A 193 8.54 -6.41 9.93
N VAL A 194 9.39 -5.61 9.30
CA VAL A 194 10.86 -5.67 9.45
C VAL A 194 11.41 -4.26 9.60
N LEU A 195 12.33 -4.08 10.53
CA LEU A 195 13.19 -2.90 10.62
C LEU A 195 14.63 -3.38 10.79
N LYS A 196 15.45 -3.20 9.75
CA LYS A 196 16.88 -3.52 9.78
C LYS A 196 17.70 -2.25 9.58
N ARG A 197 18.63 -2.00 10.49
CA ARG A 197 19.60 -0.92 10.38
C ARG A 197 20.91 -1.47 9.83
N PHE A 198 21.47 -0.80 8.85
CA PHE A 198 22.78 -1.09 8.25
C PHE A 198 23.79 -0.03 8.65
N GLN A 199 25.04 -0.22 8.26
CA GLN A 199 26.11 0.77 8.44
C GLN A 199 25.70 2.13 7.84
N SER A 200 26.34 3.20 8.28
CA SER A 200 26.06 4.56 7.82
C SER A 200 24.60 5.02 8.05
N ASN A 201 23.94 4.46 9.06
CA ASN A 201 22.58 4.83 9.45
C ASN A 201 21.53 4.63 8.34
N LYS A 202 21.72 3.62 7.47
CA LYS A 202 20.78 3.22 6.43
C LYS A 202 19.78 2.21 6.95
N TYR A 203 18.56 2.20 6.39
CA TYR A 203 17.47 1.35 6.88
C TYR A 203 16.77 0.60 5.75
N TYR A 204 16.55 -0.69 5.95
CA TYR A 204 15.52 -1.45 5.26
C TYR A 204 14.33 -1.63 6.19
N ILE A 205 13.14 -1.35 5.66
CA ILE A 205 11.90 -1.45 6.40
C ILE A 205 10.88 -2.18 5.53
N ASN A 206 10.20 -3.15 6.11
CA ASN A 206 8.93 -3.62 5.58
C ASN A 206 7.83 -3.18 6.56
N THR A 207 6.81 -2.50 6.05
CA THR A 207 5.74 -1.92 6.87
C THR A 207 4.88 -2.99 7.57
N GLY A 208 4.95 -4.23 7.11
CA GLY A 208 4.08 -5.30 7.61
C GLY A 208 2.68 -5.20 7.03
N ASP A 209 1.66 -5.38 7.85
CA ASP A 209 0.27 -5.36 7.43
C ASP A 209 -0.71 -4.78 8.49
N TRP A 210 -1.94 -4.50 8.03
CA TRP A 210 -3.10 -4.20 8.89
C TRP A 210 -4.09 -5.37 8.97
N VAL A 211 -3.64 -6.58 8.63
CA VAL A 211 -4.42 -7.82 8.72
C VAL A 211 -4.18 -8.54 10.03
N LYS A 212 -2.91 -8.67 10.41
CA LYS A 212 -2.46 -9.49 11.54
C LYS A 212 -1.55 -8.72 12.49
N HIS A 213 -0.67 -7.88 11.96
CA HIS A 213 0.35 -7.20 12.74
C HIS A 213 -0.07 -5.80 13.18
N PHE A 214 -1.00 -5.15 12.44
CA PHE A 214 -1.43 -3.75 12.67
C PHE A 214 -0.25 -2.81 12.82
N SER A 215 0.74 -3.00 11.92
CA SER A 215 2.00 -2.29 12.00
C SER A 215 2.01 -1.05 11.11
N TYR A 216 2.77 -0.06 11.53
CA TYR A 216 2.99 1.17 10.79
C TYR A 216 4.38 1.71 11.08
N VAL A 217 4.89 2.56 10.20
CA VAL A 217 6.18 3.22 10.37
C VAL A 217 5.96 4.71 10.60
N VAL A 218 6.79 5.30 11.42
CA VAL A 218 6.85 6.75 11.63
C VAL A 218 8.26 7.23 11.34
N ILE A 219 8.37 8.31 10.56
CA ILE A 219 9.60 9.11 10.44
C ILE A 219 9.31 10.49 11.04
N ASP A 220 10.08 10.86 12.03
CA ASP A 220 9.98 12.16 12.69
C ASP A 220 11.36 12.66 13.08
N ARG A 221 11.75 13.84 12.59
CA ARG A 221 13.05 14.48 12.87
C ARG A 221 14.23 13.53 12.71
N GLY A 222 14.20 12.75 11.61
CA GLY A 222 15.23 11.77 11.28
C GLY A 222 15.19 10.46 12.09
N ARG A 223 14.30 10.30 13.06
CA ARG A 223 14.06 9.03 13.76
C ARG A 223 13.13 8.17 12.95
N VAL A 224 13.48 6.89 12.83
CA VAL A 224 12.71 5.88 12.08
C VAL A 224 12.25 4.82 13.06
N GLU A 225 10.94 4.61 13.15
CA GLU A 225 10.35 3.67 14.09
C GLU A 225 9.29 2.81 13.42
N LEU A 226 9.40 1.50 13.60
CA LEU A 226 8.35 0.54 13.26
C LEU A 226 7.53 0.26 14.52
N ARG A 227 6.27 0.55 14.48
CA ARG A 227 5.34 0.46 15.61
C ARG A 227 4.19 -0.49 15.31
N LYS A 228 3.56 -0.99 16.37
CA LYS A 228 2.29 -1.73 16.29
C LYS A 228 1.19 -0.90 16.93
N TYR A 229 0.05 -0.82 16.26
CA TYR A 229 -1.13 -0.21 16.84
C TYR A 229 -1.78 -1.22 17.79
N ARG A 230 -1.85 -0.84 19.05
CA ARG A 230 -2.52 -1.62 20.11
C ARG A 230 -3.71 -0.80 20.61
N GLN A 231 -4.82 -1.46 20.80
CA GLN A 231 -5.96 -0.88 21.51
C GLN A 231 -5.66 -0.77 22.99
#